data_ceff00b3855cbbc3b69eb665fe5b8c0a
#
_entry.id   ceff00b3855cbbc3b69eb665fe5b8c0a
#
_cell.length_a   1.000
_cell.length_b   1.000
_cell.length_c   1.000
_cell.angle_alpha   90.00
_cell.angle_beta   90.00
_cell.angle_gamma   90.00
#
_symmetry.space_group_name_H-M   'P 1'
#
loop_
_entity.id
_entity.type
_entity.pdbx_description
1 polymer ?
#
loop_
_entity_poly.entity_id
_entity_poly.type
_entity_poly.pdbx_seq_one_letter_code
_entity_poly.pdbx_strand_id
1 'polypeptide(L)'
;MYDGSYVRSAPSGSRGRGRGEWCTLECMDDLRIPAGPGCPHGLVVPAGELEERFSHASGPGGQGVNTADSRVQLSLDLGATSALNDRQRERALSVLGERLTGTVLTITAAETRSQRRNRAAARERLAHVLRAALTPPTPRRATKPTRASKLRRLADKKRRAEVKARRRRPDAE
;
A
#
# COMPACT_ATOMS: atom_id res chain seq x y z
N MET A 1 62.74 -10.79 37.07
CA MET A 1 62.56 -9.47 37.66
C MET A 1 61.76 -8.62 36.68
N TYR A 2 60.43 -8.68 36.74
CA TYR A 2 59.52 -7.62 36.26
C TYR A 2 58.20 -7.87 36.89
N ASP A 3 57.88 -7.09 37.90
CA ASP A 3 56.61 -6.96 38.55
C ASP A 3 55.77 -5.96 37.75
N GLY A 4 54.55 -6.31 37.47
CA GLY A 4 53.60 -5.50 36.70
C GLY A 4 52.20 -5.72 37.20
N SER A 5 51.89 -5.18 38.38
CA SER A 5 50.55 -5.13 38.98
C SER A 5 49.59 -4.35 38.10
N TYR A 6 48.65 -5.02 37.47
CA TYR A 6 47.55 -4.39 36.73
C TYR A 6 46.33 -4.24 37.64
N VAL A 7 46.14 -3.05 38.16
CA VAL A 7 45.00 -2.66 38.97
C VAL A 7 43.78 -2.47 38.06
N ARG A 8 42.80 -3.34 38.19
CA ARG A 8 41.48 -3.15 37.55
C ARG A 8 40.64 -2.20 38.40
N SER A 9 40.46 -0.99 37.93
CA SER A 9 39.46 -0.07 38.44
C SER A 9 38.08 -0.44 37.90
N ALA A 10 37.16 -0.81 38.76
CA ALA A 10 35.74 -1.00 38.45
C ALA A 10 35.02 0.36 38.43
N PRO A 11 34.16 0.66 37.46
CA PRO A 11 33.29 1.81 37.57
C PRO A 11 32.06 1.45 38.42
N SER A 12 31.84 2.25 39.46
CA SER A 12 30.67 2.25 40.32
C SER A 12 29.44 2.66 39.52
N GLY A 13 28.52 1.69 39.32
CA GLY A 13 27.23 1.93 38.65
C GLY A 13 26.23 2.60 39.55
N SER A 14 25.79 3.78 39.18
CA SER A 14 24.62 4.44 39.74
C SER A 14 23.37 3.75 39.20
N ARG A 15 22.54 3.20 40.11
CA ARG A 15 21.19 2.68 39.81
C ARG A 15 20.23 3.84 39.55
N GLY A 16 20.07 4.20 38.28
CA GLY A 16 18.96 5.00 37.81
C GLY A 16 17.78 4.11 37.46
N ARG A 17 16.72 4.14 38.26
CA ARG A 17 15.42 3.59 37.90
C ARG A 17 14.78 4.50 36.84
N GLY A 18 15.03 4.22 35.58
CA GLY A 18 14.37 4.82 34.44
C GLY A 18 13.31 3.88 33.90
N ARG A 19 12.07 4.32 34.01
CA ARG A 19 10.83 3.75 33.50
C ARG A 19 10.95 3.47 32.00
N GLY A 20 10.50 2.28 31.56
CA GLY A 20 10.02 2.05 30.19
C GLY A 20 11.15 1.90 29.17
N GLU A 21 12.05 0.95 29.35
CA GLU A 21 12.75 0.39 28.20
C GLU A 21 11.74 -0.39 27.36
N TRP A 22 11.21 0.32 26.38
CA TRP A 22 10.55 -0.25 25.24
C TRP A 22 11.53 -1.25 24.65
N CYS A 23 11.11 -2.50 24.58
CA CYS A 23 11.86 -3.58 23.97
C CYS A 23 12.09 -3.21 22.50
N THR A 24 13.19 -2.51 22.28
CA THR A 24 13.67 -2.09 20.98
C THR A 24 14.46 -3.23 20.37
N LEU A 25 14.17 -3.51 19.11
CA LEU A 25 15.06 -4.17 18.15
C LEU A 25 15.12 -5.70 18.18
N GLU A 26 14.00 -6.34 18.01
CA GLU A 26 14.02 -7.48 17.09
C GLU A 26 14.06 -6.89 15.68
N CYS A 27 15.13 -7.16 14.96
CA CYS A 27 15.44 -6.65 13.64
C CYS A 27 14.19 -6.44 12.78
N MET A 28 13.83 -5.18 12.58
CA MET A 28 12.88 -4.85 11.54
C MET A 28 13.63 -5.00 10.22
N ASP A 29 13.35 -6.07 9.51
CA ASP A 29 13.92 -6.27 8.18
C ASP A 29 13.27 -5.31 7.18
N ASP A 30 14.02 -4.88 6.18
CA ASP A 30 13.51 -4.12 5.08
C ASP A 30 12.36 -4.85 4.38
N LEU A 31 11.33 -4.13 3.95
CA LEU A 31 10.24 -4.72 3.18
C LEU A 31 10.65 -4.80 1.71
N ARG A 32 10.84 -6.02 1.23
CA ARG A 32 11.21 -6.28 -0.16
C ARG A 32 9.99 -6.60 -1.01
N ILE A 33 9.79 -5.83 -2.07
CA ILE A 33 8.74 -6.04 -3.06
C ILE A 33 9.41 -6.57 -4.33
N PRO A 34 9.02 -7.75 -4.82
CA PRO A 34 9.64 -8.34 -5.99
C PRO A 34 9.38 -7.50 -7.25
N ALA A 35 10.26 -7.64 -8.23
CA ALA A 35 10.15 -6.99 -9.53
C ALA A 35 8.79 -7.26 -10.19
N GLY A 36 8.27 -6.25 -10.88
CA GLY A 36 6.98 -6.32 -11.54
C GLY A 36 6.66 -5.07 -12.36
N PRO A 37 5.46 -5.03 -12.98
CA PRO A 37 5.02 -3.84 -13.71
C PRO A 37 5.02 -2.60 -12.79
N GLY A 38 5.71 -1.53 -13.18
CA GLY A 38 5.86 -0.31 -12.39
C GLY A 38 7.06 -0.28 -11.43
N CYS A 39 7.67 -1.43 -11.14
CA CYS A 39 8.93 -1.55 -10.39
C CYS A 39 9.82 -2.66 -10.98
N PRO A 40 10.47 -2.46 -12.13
CA PRO A 40 11.20 -3.50 -12.87
C PRO A 40 12.38 -4.09 -12.09
N HIS A 41 12.98 -3.33 -11.18
CA HIS A 41 14.09 -3.77 -10.32
C HIS A 41 13.64 -4.21 -8.92
N GLY A 42 12.31 -4.32 -8.70
CA GLY A 42 11.76 -4.46 -7.36
C GLY A 42 11.78 -3.15 -6.57
N LEU A 43 11.37 -3.22 -5.31
CA LEU A 43 11.38 -2.10 -4.39
C LEU A 43 11.81 -2.58 -3.02
N VAL A 44 12.64 -1.80 -2.35
CA VAL A 44 13.05 -2.05 -0.97
C VAL A 44 12.64 -0.85 -0.13
N VAL A 45 11.71 -1.08 0.80
CA VAL A 45 11.32 -0.05 1.77
C VAL A 45 12.15 -0.25 3.03
N PRO A 46 12.96 0.74 3.42
CA PRO A 46 13.78 0.65 4.62
C PRO A 46 12.92 0.39 5.86
N ALA A 47 13.41 -0.46 6.75
CA ALA A 47 12.73 -0.77 8.00
C ALA A 47 12.42 0.47 8.85
N GLY A 48 13.31 1.46 8.84
CA GLY A 48 13.16 2.72 9.58
C GLY A 48 12.01 3.63 9.08
N GLU A 49 11.47 3.38 7.89
CA GLU A 49 10.34 4.12 7.32
C GLU A 49 8.99 3.44 7.60
N LEU A 50 9.03 2.23 8.18
CA LEU A 50 7.85 1.46 8.55
C LEU A 50 7.53 1.70 10.04
N GLU A 51 6.37 2.25 10.33
CA GLU A 51 5.89 2.42 11.70
C GLU A 51 4.96 1.25 12.05
N GLU A 52 5.36 0.47 13.06
CA GLU A 52 4.55 -0.65 13.58
C GLU A 52 3.94 -0.27 14.93
N ARG A 53 2.61 -0.42 15.05
CA ARG A 53 1.87 -0.25 16.29
C ARG A 53 1.18 -1.54 16.66
N PHE A 54 1.26 -1.90 17.93
CA PHE A 54 0.65 -3.10 18.48
C PHE A 54 -0.49 -2.72 19.43
N SER A 55 -1.57 -3.48 19.38
CA SER A 55 -2.71 -3.27 20.28
C SER A 55 -3.43 -4.58 20.54
N HIS A 56 -4.26 -4.59 21.57
CA HIS A 56 -5.11 -5.73 21.87
C HIS A 56 -6.10 -5.97 20.72
N ALA A 57 -6.32 -7.24 20.38
CA ALA A 57 -7.38 -7.60 19.45
C ALA A 57 -8.73 -7.41 20.14
N SER A 58 -9.62 -6.58 19.60
CA SER A 58 -11.00 -6.48 20.08
C SER A 58 -11.81 -7.67 19.57
N GLY A 59 -12.34 -8.49 20.49
CA GLY A 59 -13.22 -9.61 20.15
C GLY A 59 -14.08 -10.01 21.35
N PRO A 60 -15.29 -10.59 21.14
CA PRO A 60 -16.12 -11.08 22.22
C PRO A 60 -15.47 -12.29 22.88
N GLY A 61 -14.92 -12.10 24.10
CA GLY A 61 -14.79 -13.10 25.11
C GLY A 61 -13.81 -14.25 24.96
N GLY A 62 -12.92 -14.31 25.93
CA GLY A 62 -12.06 -15.45 26.26
C GLY A 62 -10.79 -14.97 26.95
N GLN A 63 -10.34 -15.66 27.98
CA GLN A 63 -9.25 -15.24 28.86
C GLN A 63 -7.87 -15.00 28.18
N GLY A 64 -7.74 -15.14 26.86
CA GLY A 64 -6.52 -14.89 26.11
C GLY A 64 -6.58 -13.68 25.17
N VAL A 65 -7.76 -13.08 24.95
CA VAL A 65 -7.94 -11.98 23.97
C VAL A 65 -7.47 -10.64 24.54
N ASN A 66 -7.55 -10.46 25.84
CA ASN A 66 -7.18 -9.22 26.53
C ASN A 66 -5.72 -9.16 27.03
N THR A 67 -4.94 -10.22 26.82
CA THR A 67 -3.60 -10.35 27.42
C THR A 67 -2.46 -10.25 26.40
N ALA A 68 -2.74 -10.34 25.10
CA ALA A 68 -1.71 -10.29 24.06
C ALA A 68 -2.01 -9.20 23.03
N ASP A 69 -1.03 -8.34 22.80
CA ASP A 69 -1.04 -7.30 21.74
C ASP A 69 -0.87 -7.93 20.35
N SER A 70 -1.85 -8.75 19.97
CA SER A 70 -1.77 -9.51 18.72
C SER A 70 -2.17 -8.73 17.48
N ARG A 71 -2.87 -7.61 17.63
CA ARG A 71 -3.24 -6.74 16.52
C ARG A 71 -2.05 -5.87 16.11
N VAL A 72 -1.72 -5.91 14.85
CA VAL A 72 -0.60 -5.16 14.26
C VAL A 72 -1.15 -4.14 13.27
N GLN A 73 -0.75 -2.90 13.44
CA GLN A 73 -0.93 -1.82 12.47
C GLN A 73 0.43 -1.45 11.89
N LEU A 74 0.56 -1.50 10.58
CA LEU A 74 1.76 -1.15 9.85
C LEU A 74 1.47 0.08 9.00
N SER A 75 2.21 1.16 9.22
CA SER A 75 2.05 2.42 8.50
C SER A 75 3.30 2.77 7.71
N LEU A 76 3.10 3.34 6.52
CA LEU A 76 4.15 3.84 5.64
C LEU A 76 3.71 5.18 5.06
N ASP A 77 4.54 6.20 5.19
CA ASP A 77 4.33 7.49 4.54
C ASP A 77 4.84 7.44 3.09
N LEU A 78 3.91 7.42 2.13
CA LEU A 78 4.21 7.40 0.69
C LEU A 78 4.76 8.73 0.18
N GLY A 79 4.49 9.83 0.89
CA GLY A 79 5.01 11.14 0.55
C GLY A 79 6.50 11.31 0.89
N ALA A 80 6.94 10.72 2.02
CA ALA A 80 8.28 10.90 2.56
C ALA A 80 9.23 9.74 2.26
N THR A 81 8.72 8.54 1.89
CA THR A 81 9.55 7.35 1.70
C THR A 81 10.64 7.55 0.64
N SER A 82 11.86 7.10 0.94
CA SER A 82 12.98 7.07 -0.01
C SER A 82 12.88 5.95 -1.05
N ALA A 83 12.02 4.96 -0.79
CA ALA A 83 11.86 3.78 -1.63
C ALA A 83 11.20 4.07 -2.99
N LEU A 84 10.42 5.16 -3.12
CA LEU A 84 9.68 5.50 -4.32
C LEU A 84 10.34 6.65 -5.08
N ASN A 85 10.49 6.50 -6.39
CA ASN A 85 10.81 7.63 -7.25
C ASN A 85 9.56 8.53 -7.46
N ASP A 86 9.76 9.73 -8.01
CA ASP A 86 8.68 10.74 -8.13
C ASP A 86 7.46 10.22 -8.91
N ARG A 87 7.67 9.52 -10.02
CA ARG A 87 6.57 8.93 -10.82
C ARG A 87 5.83 7.83 -10.09
N GLN A 88 6.55 7.02 -9.32
CA GLN A 88 5.96 5.96 -8.50
C GLN A 88 5.16 6.55 -7.35
N ARG A 89 5.70 7.58 -6.70
CA ARG A 89 5.04 8.31 -5.60
C ARG A 89 3.75 8.96 -6.08
N GLU A 90 3.79 9.72 -7.15
CA GLU A 90 2.61 10.36 -7.75
C GLU A 90 1.53 9.33 -8.09
N ARG A 91 1.92 8.22 -8.72
CA ARG A 91 0.99 7.14 -9.05
C ARG A 91 0.41 6.48 -7.82
N ALA A 92 1.23 6.14 -6.82
CA ALA A 92 0.78 5.51 -5.58
C ALA A 92 -0.22 6.41 -4.84
N LEU A 93 0.08 7.70 -4.72
CA LEU A 93 -0.81 8.69 -4.10
C LEU A 93 -2.13 8.83 -4.87
N SER A 94 -2.08 8.87 -6.21
CA SER A 94 -3.27 8.95 -7.06
C SER A 94 -4.15 7.70 -6.97
N VAL A 95 -3.56 6.50 -6.99
CA VAL A 95 -4.33 5.24 -6.97
C VAL A 95 -4.87 4.91 -5.59
N LEU A 96 -4.13 5.22 -4.54
CA LEU A 96 -4.48 4.88 -3.16
C LEU A 96 -5.19 6.02 -2.41
N GLY A 97 -5.43 7.16 -3.03
CA GLY A 97 -5.92 8.38 -2.36
C GLY A 97 -7.04 8.16 -1.34
N GLU A 98 -8.06 7.38 -1.67
CA GLU A 98 -9.18 7.07 -0.76
C GLU A 98 -8.79 6.19 0.45
N ARG A 99 -7.65 5.51 0.37
CA ARG A 99 -7.14 4.60 1.42
C ARG A 99 -6.06 5.24 2.29
N LEU A 100 -5.67 6.46 1.98
CA LEU A 100 -4.64 7.19 2.67
C LEU A 100 -5.24 8.12 3.73
N THR A 101 -4.52 8.27 4.83
CA THR A 101 -4.74 9.36 5.77
C THR A 101 -3.64 10.40 5.53
N GLY A 102 -3.98 11.43 4.74
CA GLY A 102 -2.96 12.33 4.16
C GLY A 102 -2.10 11.57 3.13
N THR A 103 -0.82 11.36 3.43
CA THR A 103 0.11 10.57 2.61
C THR A 103 0.42 9.20 3.19
N VAL A 104 -0.14 8.86 4.36
CA VAL A 104 0.17 7.64 5.11
C VAL A 104 -0.78 6.51 4.77
N LEU A 105 -0.21 5.39 4.33
CA LEU A 105 -0.92 4.12 4.12
C LEU A 105 -0.83 3.27 5.38
N THR A 106 -1.96 2.91 5.98
CA THR A 106 -2.03 2.05 7.16
C THR A 106 -2.68 0.71 6.82
N ILE A 107 -2.01 -0.38 7.16
CA ILE A 107 -2.50 -1.76 7.03
C ILE A 107 -2.66 -2.38 8.40
N THR A 108 -3.81 -2.98 8.67
CA THR A 108 -4.08 -3.67 9.93
C THR A 108 -4.18 -5.18 9.69
N ALA A 109 -3.56 -5.96 10.58
CA ALA A 109 -3.69 -7.42 10.63
C ALA A 109 -3.98 -7.87 12.07
N ALA A 110 -5.04 -8.66 12.25
CA ALA A 110 -5.50 -9.15 13.54
C ALA A 110 -6.15 -10.54 13.44
N GLU A 111 -5.83 -11.32 12.41
CA GLU A 111 -6.50 -12.59 12.12
C GLU A 111 -6.06 -13.71 13.03
N THR A 112 -4.87 -13.61 13.57
CA THR A 112 -4.31 -14.68 14.43
C THR A 112 -4.00 -14.17 15.83
N ARG A 113 -3.90 -15.10 16.78
CA ARG A 113 -3.43 -14.79 18.14
C ARG A 113 -1.93 -14.53 18.22
N SER A 114 -1.20 -14.77 17.15
CA SER A 114 0.25 -14.59 17.08
C SER A 114 0.58 -13.23 16.47
N GLN A 115 1.14 -12.33 17.25
CA GLN A 115 1.65 -11.06 16.80
C GLN A 115 2.64 -11.21 15.62
N ARG A 116 3.55 -12.19 15.70
CA ARG A 116 4.52 -12.48 14.64
C ARG A 116 3.84 -12.84 13.30
N ARG A 117 2.77 -13.66 13.34
CA ARG A 117 2.02 -14.01 12.12
C ARG A 117 1.26 -12.81 11.57
N ASN A 118 0.64 -12.02 12.43
CA ASN A 118 -0.08 -10.81 12.01
C ASN A 118 0.89 -9.77 11.45
N ARG A 119 2.09 -9.65 12.01
CA ARG A 119 3.15 -8.79 11.48
C ARG A 119 3.56 -9.21 10.07
N ALA A 120 3.82 -10.48 9.84
CA ALA A 120 4.13 -11.02 8.52
C ALA A 120 2.99 -10.77 7.53
N ALA A 121 1.74 -11.01 7.93
CA ALA A 121 0.55 -10.76 7.11
C ALA A 121 0.37 -9.28 6.77
N ALA A 122 0.61 -8.36 7.72
CA ALA A 122 0.55 -6.92 7.47
C ALA A 122 1.60 -6.49 6.44
N ARG A 123 2.83 -6.98 6.55
CA ARG A 123 3.94 -6.69 5.62
C ARG A 123 3.65 -7.23 4.22
N GLU A 124 3.14 -8.44 4.12
CA GLU A 124 2.75 -9.04 2.84
C GLU A 124 1.62 -8.24 2.15
N ARG A 125 0.61 -7.83 2.92
CA ARG A 125 -0.48 -6.98 2.42
C ARG A 125 0.01 -5.62 1.95
N LEU A 126 0.91 -4.99 2.72
CA LEU A 126 1.50 -3.72 2.33
C LEU A 126 2.25 -3.86 1.00
N ALA A 127 3.08 -4.90 0.87
CA ALA A 127 3.80 -5.20 -0.36
C ALA A 127 2.85 -5.42 -1.55
N HIS A 128 1.76 -6.18 -1.34
CA HIS A 128 0.75 -6.43 -2.38
C HIS A 128 0.03 -5.15 -2.81
N VAL A 129 -0.39 -4.32 -1.86
CA VAL A 129 -1.09 -3.05 -2.13
C VAL A 129 -0.19 -2.09 -2.88
N LEU A 130 1.07 -1.94 -2.45
CA LEU A 130 2.04 -1.09 -3.15
C LEU A 130 2.32 -1.59 -4.57
N ARG A 131 2.53 -2.89 -4.75
CA ARG A 131 2.74 -3.49 -6.07
C ARG A 131 1.56 -3.23 -7.01
N ALA A 132 0.34 -3.39 -6.53
CA ALA A 132 -0.87 -3.12 -7.30
C ALA A 132 -0.97 -1.63 -7.68
N ALA A 133 -0.70 -0.73 -6.74
CA ALA A 133 -0.75 0.72 -6.96
C ALA A 133 0.32 1.22 -7.95
N LEU A 134 1.50 0.62 -7.94
CA LEU A 134 2.60 0.97 -8.85
C LEU A 134 2.40 0.42 -10.27
N THR A 135 1.56 -0.59 -10.45
CA THR A 135 1.30 -1.19 -11.76
C THR A 135 0.65 -0.16 -12.70
N PRO A 136 1.25 0.16 -13.85
CA PRO A 136 0.65 1.08 -14.80
C PRO A 136 -0.64 0.48 -15.38
N PRO A 137 -1.67 1.30 -15.62
CA PRO A 137 -2.87 0.82 -16.29
C PRO A 137 -2.52 0.31 -17.68
N THR A 138 -3.07 -0.84 -18.05
CA THR A 138 -2.87 -1.39 -19.40
C THR A 138 -3.46 -0.40 -20.43
N PRO A 139 -2.67 0.09 -21.41
CA PRO A 139 -3.16 1.02 -22.40
C PRO A 139 -4.30 0.38 -23.21
N ARG A 140 -5.50 0.96 -23.10
CA ARG A 140 -6.66 0.47 -23.83
C ARG A 140 -6.51 0.83 -25.31
N ARG A 141 -6.28 -0.18 -26.13
CA ARG A 141 -6.23 0.00 -27.58
C ARG A 141 -7.63 0.34 -28.10
N ALA A 142 -7.74 1.43 -28.84
CA ALA A 142 -9.01 1.80 -29.48
C ALA A 142 -9.45 0.70 -30.45
N THR A 143 -10.65 0.18 -30.27
CA THR A 143 -11.22 -0.83 -31.15
C THR A 143 -11.96 -0.15 -32.30
N LYS A 144 -11.76 -0.63 -33.53
CA LYS A 144 -12.51 -0.14 -34.67
C LYS A 144 -13.98 -0.56 -34.56
N PRO A 145 -14.94 0.31 -34.95
CA PRO A 145 -16.37 -0.05 -34.96
C PRO A 145 -16.61 -1.30 -35.80
N THR A 146 -17.45 -2.22 -35.30
CA THR A 146 -17.78 -3.45 -36.01
C THR A 146 -18.58 -3.14 -37.30
N ARG A 147 -18.53 -4.06 -38.28
CA ARG A 147 -19.34 -3.96 -39.52
C ARG A 147 -20.80 -3.77 -39.23
N ALA A 148 -21.34 -4.52 -38.28
CA ALA A 148 -22.75 -4.44 -37.85
C ALA A 148 -23.11 -3.05 -37.25
N SER A 149 -22.20 -2.44 -36.45
CA SER A 149 -22.39 -1.09 -35.92
C SER A 149 -22.42 -0.04 -37.03
N LYS A 150 -21.51 -0.16 -38.04
CA LYS A 150 -21.52 0.74 -39.20
C LYS A 150 -22.81 0.62 -40.02
N LEU A 151 -23.31 -0.61 -40.27
CA LEU A 151 -24.54 -0.83 -40.98
C LEU A 151 -25.77 -0.28 -40.25
N ARG A 152 -25.84 -0.50 -38.93
CA ARG A 152 -26.90 0.09 -38.10
C ARG A 152 -26.90 1.62 -38.19
N ARG A 153 -25.74 2.24 -38.05
CA ARG A 153 -25.63 3.70 -38.15
C ARG A 153 -26.06 4.23 -39.51
N LEU A 154 -25.72 3.51 -40.60
CA LEU A 154 -26.18 3.88 -41.96
C LEU A 154 -27.67 3.72 -42.11
N ALA A 155 -28.28 2.65 -41.62
CA ALA A 155 -29.72 2.43 -41.63
C ALA A 155 -30.45 3.53 -40.84
N ASP A 156 -30.00 3.86 -39.65
CA ASP A 156 -30.57 4.95 -38.85
C ASP A 156 -30.42 6.32 -39.52
N LYS A 157 -29.30 6.55 -40.23
CA LYS A 157 -29.13 7.78 -41.02
C LYS A 157 -30.13 7.85 -42.18
N LYS A 158 -30.32 6.75 -42.91
CA LYS A 158 -31.32 6.67 -44.01
C LYS A 158 -32.73 6.93 -43.49
N ARG A 159 -33.11 6.23 -42.42
CA ARG A 159 -34.45 6.40 -41.80
C ARG A 159 -34.72 7.85 -41.38
N ARG A 160 -33.70 8.52 -40.76
CA ARG A 160 -33.84 9.94 -40.40
C ARG A 160 -33.93 10.84 -41.62
N ALA A 161 -33.20 10.55 -42.69
CA ALA A 161 -33.28 11.30 -43.94
C ALA A 161 -34.66 11.18 -44.62
N GLU A 162 -35.23 9.97 -44.63
CA GLU A 162 -36.58 9.73 -45.15
C GLU A 162 -37.66 10.49 -44.37
N VAL A 163 -37.57 10.45 -43.02
CA VAL A 163 -38.51 11.20 -42.16
C VAL A 163 -38.37 12.71 -42.40
N LYS A 164 -37.13 13.19 -42.56
CA LYS A 164 -36.87 14.61 -42.86
C LYS A 164 -37.40 15.01 -44.26
N ALA A 165 -37.24 14.14 -45.26
CA ALA A 165 -37.76 14.35 -46.59
C ALA A 165 -39.29 14.43 -46.61
N ARG A 166 -39.99 13.52 -45.90
CA ARG A 166 -41.47 13.54 -45.77
C ARG A 166 -42.00 14.79 -45.05
N ARG A 167 -41.22 15.41 -44.19
CA ARG A 167 -41.58 16.65 -43.46
C ARG A 167 -41.28 17.89 -44.27
N ARG A 168 -40.57 17.79 -45.39
CA ARG A 168 -40.31 18.91 -46.24
C ARG A 168 -41.62 19.36 -46.87
N ARG A 169 -41.95 20.62 -46.70
CA ARG A 169 -43.18 21.21 -47.28
C ARG A 169 -43.15 21.04 -48.79
N PRO A 170 -44.19 20.57 -49.45
CA PRO A 170 -44.24 20.58 -50.90
C PRO A 170 -44.13 22.04 -51.37
N ASP A 171 -43.29 22.25 -52.38
CA ASP A 171 -43.14 23.56 -52.98
C ASP A 171 -44.57 23.98 -53.50
N ALA A 172 -45.04 25.14 -53.04
CA ALA A 172 -46.30 25.68 -53.48
C ALA A 172 -46.15 26.02 -54.99
N GLU A 173 -46.91 25.33 -55.87
CA GLU A 173 -47.13 25.75 -57.25
C GLU A 173 -47.93 27.03 -57.29
#